data_db9c26587117402f514453d2e8ca6265
#
_entry.id   db9c26587117402f514453d2e8ca6265
#
_cell.length_a   1.000
_cell.length_b   1.000
_cell.length_c   1.000
_cell.angle_alpha   90.00
_cell.angle_beta   90.00
_cell.angle_gamma   90.00
#
_symmetry.space_group_name_H-M   'P 1'
#
loop_
_entity.id
_entity.type
_entity.pdbx_description
1 polymer ?
#
loop_
_entity_poly.entity_id
_entity_poly.type
_entity_poly.pdbx_seq_one_letter_code
_entity_poly.pdbx_strand_id
1 'polypeptide(L)'
;EAGYATPLPVQLGGQPHVIVSSGRAYSAVKVADGQEAWNLRWFTRYGVNAADAIVDGDQVFVGSGYRKGCGLYKIGAELTEVWKNKNLSTQMNAAVKIGDHLYGFDGDSGGPGKLRCVSWKTGEVVWEHATGFGALTAADDRLIVLTGTGALMTAPATPKGFKPSGRTRVLDKDCWTAPVLANGLLYCRNSKGHLVCLDLRRGQ
;
A
#
# COMPACT_ATOMS: atom_id res chain seq x y z
N GLU A 1 7.70 -3.63 20.58
CA GLU A 1 8.57 -3.30 19.43
C GLU A 1 7.80 -2.40 18.47
N ALA A 2 8.46 -1.36 17.92
CA ALA A 2 7.88 -0.50 16.90
C ALA A 2 7.65 -1.28 15.59
N GLY A 3 6.64 -0.89 14.82
CA GLY A 3 6.49 -1.31 13.43
C GLY A 3 7.34 -0.42 12.51
N TYR A 4 7.16 -0.61 11.21
CA TYR A 4 7.91 0.13 10.18
C TYR A 4 6.99 1.02 9.32
N ALA A 5 5.66 0.91 9.49
CA ALA A 5 4.71 1.76 8.78
C ALA A 5 4.78 3.20 9.28
N THR A 6 4.45 4.14 8.42
CA THR A 6 4.38 5.56 8.75
C THR A 6 3.18 5.82 9.68
N PRO A 7 3.33 6.59 10.77
CA PRO A 7 2.18 7.06 11.52
C PRO A 7 1.22 7.83 10.61
N LEU A 8 -0.02 7.38 10.50
CA LEU A 8 -1.01 7.90 9.56
C LEU A 8 -2.03 8.79 10.30
N PRO A 9 -2.02 10.13 10.08
CA PRO A 9 -3.08 11.01 10.58
C PRO A 9 -4.40 10.72 9.89
N VAL A 10 -5.48 10.56 10.67
CA VAL A 10 -6.83 10.26 10.16
C VAL A 10 -7.89 10.99 10.97
N GLN A 11 -9.08 11.16 10.37
CA GLN A 11 -10.28 11.62 11.07
C GLN A 11 -11.19 10.42 11.31
N LEU A 12 -11.47 10.09 12.56
CA LEU A 12 -12.40 9.02 12.94
C LEU A 12 -13.53 9.63 13.77
N GLY A 13 -14.77 9.50 13.30
CA GLY A 13 -15.92 10.10 13.98
C GLY A 13 -15.80 11.62 14.17
N GLY A 14 -15.15 12.31 13.22
CA GLY A 14 -14.92 13.76 13.30
C GLY A 14 -13.82 14.20 14.27
N GLN A 15 -13.08 13.26 14.87
CA GLN A 15 -11.99 13.54 15.80
C GLN A 15 -10.63 13.13 15.19
N PRO A 16 -9.57 13.92 15.40
CA PRO A 16 -8.23 13.60 14.91
C PRO A 16 -7.61 12.43 15.66
N HIS A 17 -7.10 11.47 14.90
CA HIS A 17 -6.40 10.28 15.38
C HIS A 17 -5.12 10.07 14.59
N VAL A 18 -4.22 9.24 15.12
CA VAL A 18 -3.06 8.72 14.40
C VAL A 18 -3.11 7.20 14.45
N ILE A 19 -3.05 6.56 13.28
CA ILE A 19 -2.86 5.11 13.22
C ILE A 19 -1.36 4.83 13.24
N VAL A 20 -0.96 3.97 14.17
CA VAL A 20 0.42 3.50 14.31
C VAL A 20 0.49 1.99 14.17
N SER A 21 1.59 1.48 13.63
CA SER A 21 1.88 0.05 13.62
C SER A 21 2.92 -0.30 14.66
N SER A 22 2.78 -1.46 15.25
CA SER A 22 3.82 -2.13 16.02
C SER A 22 4.16 -3.46 15.37
N GLY A 23 5.16 -4.16 15.87
CA GLY A 23 5.44 -5.54 15.43
C GLY A 23 4.30 -6.52 15.67
N ARG A 24 3.25 -6.10 16.39
CA ARG A 24 2.14 -6.98 16.84
C ARG A 24 0.74 -6.47 16.53
N ALA A 25 0.58 -5.20 16.18
CA ALA A 25 -0.73 -4.57 16.06
C ALA A 25 -0.71 -3.35 15.16
N TYR A 26 -1.89 -2.95 14.70
CA TYR A 26 -2.22 -1.59 14.28
C TYR A 26 -3.15 -0.99 15.34
N SER A 27 -2.86 0.24 15.76
CA SER A 27 -3.68 0.95 16.76
C SER A 27 -4.00 2.34 16.29
N ALA A 28 -5.21 2.83 16.57
CA ALA A 28 -5.53 4.24 16.44
C ALA A 28 -5.46 4.90 17.82
N VAL A 29 -4.79 6.04 17.88
CA VAL A 29 -4.59 6.83 19.07
C VAL A 29 -5.21 8.21 18.87
N LYS A 30 -5.98 8.69 19.84
CA LYS A 30 -6.55 10.05 19.81
C LYS A 30 -5.43 11.08 19.96
N VAL A 31 -5.46 12.09 19.09
CA VAL A 31 -4.46 13.18 19.16
C VAL A 31 -4.65 14.03 20.43
N ALA A 32 -5.88 14.15 20.92
CA ALA A 32 -6.21 15.01 22.04
C ALA A 32 -5.58 14.59 23.38
N ASP A 33 -5.51 13.30 23.66
CA ASP A 33 -5.15 12.79 24.98
C ASP A 33 -4.23 11.56 24.96
N GLY A 34 -3.91 11.05 23.77
CA GLY A 34 -3.07 9.86 23.61
C GLY A 34 -3.77 8.54 23.94
N GLN A 35 -5.09 8.54 24.21
CA GLN A 35 -5.82 7.30 24.49
C GLN A 35 -5.96 6.46 23.23
N GLU A 36 -5.82 5.13 23.38
CA GLU A 36 -6.09 4.18 22.33
C GLU A 36 -7.59 4.12 22.05
N ALA A 37 -7.98 4.39 20.78
CA ALA A 37 -9.36 4.31 20.32
C ALA A 37 -9.73 2.87 19.93
N TRP A 38 -8.81 2.18 19.27
CA TRP A 38 -8.91 0.76 18.96
C TRP A 38 -7.54 0.15 18.76
N ASN A 39 -7.46 -1.18 18.89
CA ASN A 39 -6.27 -1.99 18.68
C ASN A 39 -6.64 -3.23 17.86
N LEU A 40 -5.96 -3.42 16.73
CA LEU A 40 -6.08 -4.61 15.90
C LEU A 40 -4.84 -5.47 16.08
N ARG A 41 -4.98 -6.60 16.76
CA ARG A 41 -3.90 -7.58 16.86
C ARG A 41 -3.55 -8.16 15.49
N TRP A 42 -2.37 -7.78 14.98
CA TRP A 42 -1.91 -8.15 13.66
C TRP A 42 -0.46 -8.63 13.72
N PHE A 43 -0.31 -9.92 13.79
CA PHE A 43 0.98 -10.58 14.05
C PHE A 43 1.58 -11.10 12.74
N THR A 44 2.83 -10.76 12.45
CA THR A 44 3.64 -11.34 11.39
C THR A 44 4.73 -12.21 11.99
N ARG A 45 5.25 -13.15 11.20
CA ARG A 45 6.30 -14.10 11.65
C ARG A 45 7.53 -13.42 12.25
N TYR A 46 7.87 -12.22 11.75
CA TYR A 46 9.07 -11.50 12.16
C TYR A 46 8.77 -10.22 12.96
N GLY A 47 7.54 -10.02 13.37
CA GLY A 47 7.13 -8.76 14.02
C GLY A 47 7.23 -7.53 13.10
N VAL A 48 7.09 -7.74 11.78
CA VAL A 48 7.20 -6.67 10.79
C VAL A 48 5.83 -6.33 10.23
N ASN A 49 5.37 -5.12 10.55
CA ASN A 49 4.22 -4.45 9.95
C ASN A 49 4.73 -3.15 9.34
N ALA A 50 4.91 -3.10 8.03
CA ALA A 50 5.58 -2.00 7.33
C ALA A 50 4.69 -1.31 6.30
N ALA A 51 3.62 -1.94 5.84
CA ALA A 51 2.65 -1.28 4.99
C ALA A 51 1.72 -0.38 5.82
N ASP A 52 1.48 0.84 5.33
CA ASP A 52 0.55 1.76 5.95
C ASP A 52 -0.89 1.22 5.86
N ALA A 53 -1.70 1.51 6.85
CA ALA A 53 -3.13 1.24 6.81
C ALA A 53 -3.82 2.16 5.79
N ILE A 54 -4.98 1.73 5.29
CA ILE A 54 -5.84 2.56 4.43
C ILE A 54 -7.17 2.75 5.14
N VAL A 55 -7.58 4.00 5.31
CA VAL A 55 -8.88 4.34 5.89
C VAL A 55 -9.78 4.93 4.83
N ASP A 56 -11.02 4.45 4.77
CA ASP A 56 -12.08 5.01 3.94
C ASP A 56 -13.41 4.98 4.71
N GLY A 57 -13.91 6.18 5.03
CA GLY A 57 -15.08 6.32 5.89
C GLY A 57 -14.89 5.68 7.25
N ASP A 58 -15.75 4.73 7.56
CA ASP A 58 -15.74 3.95 8.80
C ASP A 58 -15.02 2.59 8.67
N GLN A 59 -14.16 2.43 7.67
CA GLN A 59 -13.44 1.18 7.44
C GLN A 59 -11.92 1.39 7.41
N VAL A 60 -11.18 0.40 7.91
CA VAL A 60 -9.73 0.34 7.87
C VAL A 60 -9.25 -0.97 7.25
N PHE A 61 -8.41 -0.84 6.22
CA PHE A 61 -7.70 -1.96 5.62
C PHE A 61 -6.27 -2.03 6.15
N VAL A 62 -5.82 -3.24 6.44
CA VAL A 62 -4.43 -3.54 6.79
C VAL A 62 -3.93 -4.73 5.99
N GLY A 63 -2.65 -4.72 5.65
CA GLY A 63 -1.99 -5.83 4.97
C GLY A 63 -0.56 -6.00 5.44
N SER A 64 -0.04 -7.22 5.39
CA SER A 64 1.37 -7.49 5.72
C SER A 64 1.89 -8.67 4.91
N GLY A 65 3.16 -8.64 4.59
CA GLY A 65 3.89 -9.72 3.95
C GLY A 65 4.03 -10.97 4.83
N TYR A 66 4.99 -11.81 4.48
CA TYR A 66 5.31 -13.05 5.19
C TYR A 66 4.12 -14.01 5.29
N ARG A 67 3.30 -14.06 4.25
CA ARG A 67 2.06 -14.84 4.15
C ARG A 67 1.01 -14.50 5.23
N LYS A 68 1.09 -13.32 5.83
CA LYS A 68 0.09 -12.84 6.78
C LYS A 68 -1.24 -12.56 6.08
N GLY A 69 -1.18 -11.89 4.93
CA GLY A 69 -2.35 -11.48 4.17
C GLY A 69 -2.86 -10.11 4.56
N CYS A 70 -4.15 -9.92 4.39
CA CYS A 70 -4.82 -8.63 4.57
C CYS A 70 -6.22 -8.80 5.18
N GLY A 71 -6.78 -7.69 5.65
CA GLY A 71 -8.15 -7.65 6.16
C GLY A 71 -8.74 -6.26 6.14
N LEU A 72 -10.04 -6.20 5.98
CA LEU A 72 -10.88 -5.01 6.11
C LEU A 72 -11.70 -5.11 7.38
N TYR A 73 -11.72 -4.04 8.15
CA TYR A 73 -12.42 -3.95 9.43
C TYR A 73 -13.29 -2.71 9.45
N LYS A 74 -14.48 -2.83 9.99
CA LYS A 74 -15.35 -1.71 10.28
C LYS A 74 -14.96 -1.09 11.63
N ILE A 75 -14.83 0.23 11.65
CA ILE A 75 -14.49 1.03 12.84
C ILE A 75 -15.79 1.37 13.57
N GLY A 76 -15.90 0.98 14.84
CA GLY A 76 -17.01 1.27 15.74
C GLY A 76 -16.48 1.42 17.15
N ALA A 77 -17.29 1.07 18.16
CA ALA A 77 -16.82 0.95 19.53
C ALA A 77 -15.68 -0.08 19.63
N GLU A 78 -15.77 -1.13 18.83
CA GLU A 78 -14.72 -2.10 18.57
C GLU A 78 -14.56 -2.29 17.05
N LEU A 79 -13.42 -2.84 16.62
CA LEU A 79 -13.24 -3.23 15.23
C LEU A 79 -13.99 -4.53 14.94
N THR A 80 -14.81 -4.51 13.89
CA THR A 80 -15.51 -5.69 13.39
C THR A 80 -14.92 -6.14 12.07
N GLU A 81 -14.50 -7.39 11.95
CA GLU A 81 -13.98 -7.95 10.71
C GLU A 81 -15.06 -7.96 9.63
N VAL A 82 -14.81 -7.31 8.49
CA VAL A 82 -15.67 -7.37 7.31
C VAL A 82 -15.24 -8.55 6.46
N TRP A 83 -13.95 -8.67 6.19
CA TRP A 83 -13.32 -9.83 5.55
C TRP A 83 -11.82 -9.88 5.87
N LYS A 84 -11.25 -11.08 5.76
CA LYS A 84 -9.83 -11.33 5.95
C LYS A 84 -9.39 -12.52 5.09
N ASN A 85 -8.28 -12.36 4.39
CA ASN A 85 -7.75 -13.39 3.50
C ASN A 85 -6.25 -13.19 3.23
N LYS A 86 -5.71 -13.89 2.21
CA LYS A 86 -4.31 -13.80 1.78
C LYS A 86 -4.17 -13.26 0.36
N ASN A 87 -5.15 -12.51 -0.10
CA ASN A 87 -5.20 -12.04 -1.48
C ASN A 87 -4.33 -10.82 -1.76
N LEU A 88 -3.86 -10.11 -0.71
CA LEU A 88 -2.99 -8.95 -0.87
C LEU A 88 -2.02 -8.83 0.32
N SER A 89 -0.95 -9.61 0.28
CA SER A 89 0.10 -9.62 1.30
C SER A 89 1.10 -8.50 1.04
N THR A 90 0.77 -7.28 1.41
CA THR A 90 1.63 -6.10 1.25
C THR A 90 2.78 -6.13 2.25
N GLN A 91 4.02 -6.26 1.78
CA GLN A 91 5.17 -6.39 2.68
C GLN A 91 5.68 -5.02 3.18
N MET A 92 6.17 -4.19 2.28
CA MET A 92 6.80 -2.89 2.62
C MET A 92 6.04 -1.69 2.10
N ASN A 93 5.15 -1.88 1.14
CA ASN A 93 4.44 -0.79 0.49
C ASN A 93 2.94 -0.99 0.67
N ALA A 94 2.25 0.06 1.05
CA ALA A 94 0.80 0.06 1.09
C ALA A 94 0.22 -0.20 -0.31
N ALA A 95 -0.97 -0.76 -0.35
CA ALA A 95 -1.81 -0.69 -1.53
C ALA A 95 -2.35 0.73 -1.71
N VAL A 96 -2.89 1.04 -2.88
CA VAL A 96 -3.68 2.26 -3.10
C VAL A 96 -5.15 1.87 -3.32
N LYS A 97 -6.06 2.65 -2.74
CA LYS A 97 -7.49 2.49 -2.96
C LYS A 97 -7.96 3.52 -3.98
N ILE A 98 -8.63 3.04 -5.04
CA ILE A 98 -9.26 3.89 -6.06
C ILE A 98 -10.65 3.33 -6.34
N GLY A 99 -11.68 4.13 -6.11
CA GLY A 99 -13.06 3.65 -6.13
C GLY A 99 -13.26 2.46 -5.20
N ASP A 100 -13.88 1.41 -5.67
CA ASP A 100 -14.17 0.17 -4.91
C ASP A 100 -13.07 -0.89 -5.01
N HIS A 101 -11.83 -0.49 -5.33
CA HIS A 101 -10.73 -1.43 -5.54
C HIS A 101 -9.44 -1.01 -4.84
N LEU A 102 -8.71 -2.02 -4.38
CA LEU A 102 -7.34 -1.93 -3.92
C LEU A 102 -6.40 -2.38 -5.04
N TYR A 103 -5.32 -1.63 -5.25
CA TYR A 103 -4.24 -1.99 -6.15
C TYR A 103 -2.95 -2.08 -5.33
N GLY A 104 -2.26 -3.21 -5.40
CA GLY A 104 -1.07 -3.41 -4.58
C GLY A 104 -0.25 -4.61 -5.01
N PHE A 105 0.93 -4.71 -4.45
CA PHE A 105 1.79 -5.88 -4.65
C PHE A 105 1.51 -6.93 -3.59
N ASP A 106 1.21 -8.14 -4.05
CA ASP A 106 1.14 -9.34 -3.23
C ASP A 106 2.47 -10.08 -3.26
N GLY A 107 3.03 -10.36 -2.10
CA GLY A 107 4.27 -11.10 -1.96
C GLY A 107 5.38 -10.34 -1.26
N ASP A 108 6.50 -11.03 -1.09
CA ASP A 108 7.67 -10.54 -0.36
C ASP A 108 8.80 -10.13 -1.32
N SER A 109 9.65 -9.19 -0.90
CA SER A 109 10.84 -8.78 -1.64
C SER A 109 11.76 -9.98 -1.92
N GLY A 110 12.24 -10.06 -3.16
CA GLY A 110 13.04 -11.20 -3.63
C GLY A 110 12.24 -12.44 -4.04
N GLY A 111 10.91 -12.40 -3.88
CA GLY A 111 10.00 -13.47 -4.28
C GLY A 111 9.26 -13.20 -5.60
N PRO A 112 8.38 -14.12 -6.01
CA PRO A 112 7.61 -14.03 -7.24
C PRO A 112 6.38 -13.13 -7.11
N GLY A 113 6.53 -11.93 -6.55
CA GLY A 113 5.43 -11.00 -6.30
C GLY A 113 4.53 -10.73 -7.51
N LYS A 114 3.30 -10.36 -7.25
CA LYS A 114 2.30 -10.03 -8.26
C LYS A 114 1.66 -8.69 -7.96
N LEU A 115 1.41 -7.90 -8.99
CA LEU A 115 0.50 -6.77 -8.90
C LEU A 115 -0.93 -7.28 -8.96
N ARG A 116 -1.77 -6.89 -8.02
CA ARG A 116 -3.18 -7.31 -7.93
C ARG A 116 -4.13 -6.12 -7.84
N CYS A 117 -5.31 -6.33 -8.40
CA CYS A 117 -6.51 -5.58 -8.10
C CYS A 117 -7.40 -6.46 -7.21
N VAL A 118 -7.82 -5.93 -6.09
CA VAL A 118 -8.65 -6.63 -5.10
C VAL A 118 -9.89 -5.79 -4.83
N SER A 119 -11.06 -6.41 -4.77
CA SER A 119 -12.31 -5.74 -4.41
C SER A 119 -12.24 -5.25 -2.96
N TRP A 120 -12.49 -3.95 -2.73
CA TRP A 120 -12.61 -3.39 -1.39
C TRP A 120 -13.72 -4.08 -0.59
N LYS A 121 -14.84 -4.33 -1.25
CA LYS A 121 -16.04 -4.85 -0.61
C LYS A 121 -15.92 -6.33 -0.20
N THR A 122 -15.26 -7.17 -1.00
CA THR A 122 -15.24 -8.63 -0.79
C THR A 122 -13.86 -9.19 -0.46
N GLY A 123 -12.79 -8.44 -0.72
CA GLY A 123 -11.42 -8.94 -0.59
C GLY A 123 -11.02 -9.95 -1.68
N GLU A 124 -11.83 -10.14 -2.70
CA GLU A 124 -11.53 -11.07 -3.80
C GLU A 124 -10.60 -10.44 -4.83
N VAL A 125 -9.73 -11.27 -5.42
CA VAL A 125 -8.84 -10.86 -6.50
C VAL A 125 -9.67 -10.70 -7.77
N VAL A 126 -9.68 -9.48 -8.31
CA VAL A 126 -10.35 -9.13 -9.56
C VAL A 126 -9.46 -9.47 -10.76
N TRP A 127 -8.17 -9.12 -10.65
CA TRP A 127 -7.13 -9.55 -11.58
C TRP A 127 -5.75 -9.58 -10.89
N GLU A 128 -4.83 -10.32 -11.49
CA GLU A 128 -3.42 -10.34 -11.11
C GLU A 128 -2.51 -10.26 -12.34
N HIS A 129 -1.32 -9.69 -12.15
CA HIS A 129 -0.30 -9.56 -13.17
C HIS A 129 1.08 -9.88 -12.61
N ALA A 130 1.78 -10.82 -13.24
CA ALA A 130 3.09 -11.27 -12.80
C ALA A 130 4.17 -10.23 -13.17
N THR A 131 4.53 -9.39 -12.23
CA THR A 131 5.54 -8.34 -12.38
C THR A 131 6.83 -8.63 -11.60
N GLY A 132 6.81 -9.64 -10.74
CA GLY A 132 7.73 -9.72 -9.61
C GLY A 132 7.31 -8.75 -8.49
N PHE A 133 8.13 -8.62 -7.47
CA PHE A 133 7.95 -7.63 -6.41
C PHE A 133 8.10 -6.21 -6.94
N GLY A 134 7.46 -5.24 -6.30
CA GLY A 134 7.54 -3.83 -6.66
C GLY A 134 6.78 -2.95 -5.70
N ALA A 135 6.62 -1.71 -6.08
CA ALA A 135 5.87 -0.71 -5.36
C ALA A 135 5.07 0.15 -6.34
N LEU A 136 4.03 0.80 -5.86
CA LEU A 136 3.23 1.69 -6.68
C LEU A 136 2.77 2.91 -5.90
N THR A 137 2.50 3.95 -6.64
CA THR A 137 1.68 5.09 -6.22
C THR A 137 0.60 5.33 -7.26
N ALA A 138 -0.31 6.25 -6.98
CA ALA A 138 -1.36 6.62 -7.91
C ALA A 138 -1.46 8.15 -8.02
N ALA A 139 -1.87 8.60 -9.18
CA ALA A 139 -2.26 9.97 -9.43
C ALA A 139 -3.57 9.93 -10.24
N ASP A 140 -4.60 10.55 -9.70
CA ASP A 140 -5.97 10.48 -10.21
C ASP A 140 -6.41 9.00 -10.43
N ASP A 141 -6.76 8.65 -11.66
CA ASP A 141 -7.17 7.33 -12.10
C ASP A 141 -6.01 6.46 -12.67
N ARG A 142 -4.75 6.83 -12.41
CA ARG A 142 -3.58 6.16 -12.98
C ARG A 142 -2.69 5.55 -11.92
N LEU A 143 -2.27 4.33 -12.16
CA LEU A 143 -1.22 3.65 -11.40
C LEU A 143 0.16 4.03 -11.97
N ILE A 144 1.09 4.32 -11.08
CA ILE A 144 2.52 4.50 -11.37
C ILE A 144 3.24 3.38 -10.64
N VAL A 145 3.76 2.43 -11.39
CA VAL A 145 4.28 1.15 -10.89
C VAL A 145 5.78 1.09 -11.12
N LEU A 146 6.56 0.89 -10.06
CA LEU A 146 7.99 0.62 -10.12
C LEU A 146 8.24 -0.83 -9.71
N THR A 147 8.70 -1.66 -10.65
CA THR A 147 9.06 -3.04 -10.33
C THR A 147 10.37 -3.11 -9.56
N GLY A 148 10.57 -4.16 -8.77
CA GLY A 148 11.83 -4.42 -8.05
C GLY A 148 13.06 -4.49 -8.96
N THR A 149 12.86 -4.71 -10.27
CA THR A 149 13.92 -4.73 -11.29
C THR A 149 14.18 -3.37 -11.94
N GLY A 150 13.48 -2.30 -11.52
CA GLY A 150 13.68 -0.92 -11.99
C GLY A 150 12.90 -0.54 -13.24
N ALA A 151 11.93 -1.34 -13.67
CA ALA A 151 11.00 -0.95 -14.72
C ALA A 151 9.89 -0.06 -14.14
N LEU A 152 9.72 1.12 -14.71
CA LEU A 152 8.63 2.05 -14.43
C LEU A 152 7.53 1.86 -15.46
N MET A 153 6.29 1.73 -15.00
CA MET A 153 5.12 1.56 -15.84
C MET A 153 4.00 2.49 -15.38
N THR A 154 3.18 2.93 -16.32
CA THR A 154 1.93 3.63 -16.02
C THR A 154 0.76 2.90 -16.65
N ALA A 155 -0.36 2.82 -15.95
CA ALA A 155 -1.58 2.18 -16.43
C ALA A 155 -2.82 2.86 -15.86
N PRO A 156 -3.99 2.79 -16.52
CA PRO A 156 -5.25 3.14 -15.88
C PRO A 156 -5.52 2.24 -14.67
N ALA A 157 -6.03 2.81 -13.58
CA ALA A 157 -6.51 2.06 -12.43
C ALA A 157 -7.94 1.55 -12.75
N THR A 158 -8.04 0.32 -13.22
CA THR A 158 -9.31 -0.26 -13.66
C THR A 158 -9.44 -1.72 -13.26
N PRO A 159 -10.65 -2.19 -12.89
CA PRO A 159 -10.90 -3.61 -12.63
C PRO A 159 -10.86 -4.49 -13.90
N LYS A 160 -10.73 -3.90 -15.10
CA LYS A 160 -10.73 -4.65 -16.37
C LYS A 160 -9.38 -5.30 -16.71
N GLY A 161 -8.35 -5.15 -15.86
CA GLY A 161 -7.04 -5.72 -16.05
C GLY A 161 -5.92 -4.67 -16.10
N PHE A 162 -4.68 -5.12 -15.94
CA PHE A 162 -3.49 -4.27 -15.99
C PHE A 162 -2.97 -4.18 -17.44
N LYS A 163 -3.15 -3.02 -18.06
CA LYS A 163 -2.66 -2.72 -19.42
C LYS A 163 -1.79 -1.48 -19.38
N PRO A 164 -0.45 -1.61 -19.30
CA PRO A 164 0.45 -0.47 -19.28
C PRO A 164 0.29 0.38 -20.55
N SER A 165 0.12 1.69 -20.38
CA SER A 165 0.14 2.68 -21.46
C SER A 165 1.56 3.22 -21.74
N GLY A 166 2.51 2.94 -20.85
CA GLY A 166 3.92 3.27 -20.98
C GLY A 166 4.78 2.37 -20.11
N ARG A 167 5.99 2.05 -20.58
CA ARG A 167 6.99 1.28 -19.85
C ARG A 167 8.39 1.76 -20.22
N THR A 168 9.22 2.01 -19.22
CA THR A 168 10.64 2.34 -19.40
C THR A 168 11.45 1.75 -18.26
N ARG A 169 12.75 1.58 -18.44
CA ARG A 169 13.67 1.24 -17.36
C ARG A 169 14.33 2.50 -16.84
N VAL A 170 14.17 2.77 -15.55
CA VAL A 170 14.69 3.99 -14.91
C VAL A 170 15.79 3.70 -13.90
N LEU A 171 15.84 2.49 -13.35
CA LEU A 171 16.81 2.06 -12.35
C LEU A 171 17.25 0.62 -12.62
N ASP A 172 18.31 0.22 -11.94
CA ASP A 172 18.65 -1.19 -11.77
C ASP A 172 17.77 -1.84 -10.70
N LYS A 173 18.03 -3.10 -10.36
CA LYS A 173 17.30 -3.89 -9.37
C LYS A 173 17.32 -3.29 -7.96
N ASP A 174 16.59 -3.95 -7.10
CA ASP A 174 16.42 -3.65 -5.66
C ASP A 174 15.62 -2.35 -5.40
N CYS A 175 14.59 -2.10 -6.23
CA CYS A 175 13.63 -1.01 -6.05
C CYS A 175 12.49 -1.48 -5.12
N TRP A 176 12.54 -1.05 -3.85
CA TRP A 176 11.60 -1.51 -2.82
C TRP A 176 10.66 -0.41 -2.31
N THR A 177 10.85 0.81 -2.78
CA THR A 177 10.05 1.96 -2.35
C THR A 177 9.13 2.43 -3.46
N ALA A 178 7.94 2.90 -3.06
CA ALA A 178 7.02 3.53 -3.99
C ALA A 178 7.65 4.75 -4.68
N PRO A 179 7.38 4.95 -5.96
CA PRO A 179 7.73 6.20 -6.62
C PRO A 179 6.95 7.36 -5.99
N VAL A 180 7.58 8.53 -5.92
CA VAL A 180 6.98 9.74 -5.34
C VAL A 180 6.73 10.75 -6.45
N LEU A 181 5.46 11.13 -6.65
CA LEU A 181 5.08 12.20 -7.57
C LEU A 181 4.82 13.47 -6.77
N ALA A 182 5.56 14.54 -7.08
CA ALA A 182 5.40 15.83 -6.45
C ALA A 182 5.69 16.95 -7.46
N ASN A 183 4.79 17.93 -7.57
CA ASN A 183 4.96 19.11 -8.43
C ASN A 183 5.31 18.79 -9.91
N GLY A 184 4.74 17.69 -10.44
CA GLY A 184 5.02 17.21 -11.79
C GLY A 184 6.37 16.53 -11.98
N LEU A 185 7.09 16.26 -10.89
CA LEU A 185 8.34 15.51 -10.86
C LEU A 185 8.11 14.14 -10.24
N LEU A 186 8.61 13.09 -10.88
CA LEU A 186 8.52 11.71 -10.39
C LEU A 186 9.91 11.24 -9.93
N TYR A 187 9.99 10.89 -8.66
CA TYR A 187 11.20 10.41 -8.02
C TYR A 187 11.15 8.91 -7.83
N CYS A 188 12.16 8.20 -8.32
CA CYS A 188 12.34 6.76 -8.16
C CYS A 188 13.70 6.48 -7.54
N ARG A 189 13.77 5.55 -6.58
CA ARG A 189 15.06 5.17 -5.97
C ARG A 189 15.18 3.66 -5.81
N ASN A 190 16.42 3.18 -5.67
CA ASN A 190 16.72 1.81 -5.29
C ASN A 190 17.46 1.75 -3.94
N SER A 191 17.65 0.54 -3.40
CA SER A 191 18.34 0.30 -2.13
C SER A 191 19.85 0.58 -2.18
N LYS A 192 20.43 0.76 -3.38
CA LYS A 192 21.84 1.11 -3.59
C LYS A 192 22.11 2.62 -3.51
N GLY A 193 21.10 3.42 -3.25
CA GLY A 193 21.22 4.88 -3.13
C GLY A 193 21.10 5.63 -4.46
N HIS A 194 20.78 4.96 -5.57
CA HIS A 194 20.52 5.66 -6.82
C HIS A 194 19.13 6.29 -6.77
N LEU A 195 19.07 7.57 -7.12
CA LEU A 195 17.84 8.37 -7.22
C LEU A 195 17.74 8.94 -8.64
N VAL A 196 16.59 8.74 -9.27
CA VAL A 196 16.24 9.32 -10.57
C VAL A 196 15.05 10.24 -10.38
N CYS A 197 15.12 11.44 -10.95
CA CYS A 197 14.03 12.40 -11.06
C CYS A 197 13.62 12.53 -12.53
N LEU A 198 12.36 12.23 -12.82
CA LEU A 198 11.78 12.40 -14.15
C LEU A 198 10.86 13.63 -14.13
N ASP A 199 11.09 14.56 -15.04
CA ASP A 199 10.23 15.72 -15.24
C ASP A 199 9.04 15.32 -16.12
N LEU A 200 7.85 15.32 -15.53
CA LEU A 200 6.59 14.98 -16.21
C LEU A 200 5.76 16.23 -16.56
N ARG A 201 6.29 17.42 -16.27
CA ARG A 201 5.65 18.66 -16.68
C ARG A 201 5.67 18.74 -18.19
N ARG A 202 4.57 19.14 -18.77
CA ARG A 202 4.52 19.39 -20.22
C ARG A 202 5.59 20.43 -20.56
N GLY A 203 6.47 20.13 -21.49
CA GLY A 203 7.36 21.12 -22.06
C GLY A 203 6.52 22.28 -22.60
N GLN A 204 6.87 23.49 -22.19
CA GLN A 204 6.30 24.72 -22.75
C GLN A 204 6.76 24.85 -24.19
#